data_71bf43b999ff0008100758be28190670
#
_entry.id   71bf43b999ff0008100758be28190670
#
_cell.length_a   1.000
_cell.length_b   1.000
_cell.length_c   1.000
_cell.angle_alpha   90.00
_cell.angle_beta   90.00
_cell.angle_gamma   90.00
#
_symmetry.space_group_name_H-M   'P 1'
#
loop_
_entity.id
_entity.type
_entity.pdbx_description
1 polymer ?
#
loop_
_entity_poly.entity_id
_entity_poly.type
_entity_poly.pdbx_seq_one_letter_code
_entity_poly.pdbx_strand_id
1 'polypeptide(L)'
;MSRAEREQFDEDGFLLIPGALNAEEVARYQAAVDGVYENAQQTGGLSPEGALHLLSAVPNCPELATLLDHPAVFGYVWSILGWNNHVYHSHIDVHPKIDQPKPFWWHWHQDGGRQNREIEVDPRPRMSVKLAFWLSDVSQPGRGNLTVVPGSHKTNWLVGPPKRGVEWPQPEGAVQITVNPGDVLFFDRRLWHARSDNYSDFTRKVVFVGYTYRWIAIRDEVADLPEKPWWNTITPVQRQLLGHVGDGTGDHSWGHFPETTPLYGELASRGLLDPEHPPLIP
;
A
#
# COMPACT_ATOMS: atom_id res chain seq x y z
N MET A 1 -16.94 2.68 1.14
CA MET A 1 -17.08 1.52 0.24
C MET A 1 -18.55 1.17 0.17
N SER A 2 -19.12 1.04 -1.02
CA SER A 2 -20.49 0.55 -1.24
C SER A 2 -20.56 -0.97 -1.05
N ARG A 3 -21.78 -1.50 -0.96
CA ARG A 3 -21.97 -2.96 -0.85
C ARG A 3 -21.45 -3.71 -2.08
N ALA A 4 -21.69 -3.20 -3.29
CA ALA A 4 -21.21 -3.83 -4.51
C ALA A 4 -19.68 -3.86 -4.60
N GLU A 5 -19.01 -2.75 -4.23
CA GLU A 5 -17.55 -2.71 -4.14
C GLU A 5 -17.01 -3.67 -3.07
N ARG A 6 -17.73 -3.84 -1.95
CA ARG A 6 -17.34 -4.79 -0.93
C ARG A 6 -17.44 -6.23 -1.42
N GLU A 7 -18.53 -6.58 -2.10
CA GLU A 7 -18.74 -7.90 -2.70
C GLU A 7 -17.65 -8.19 -3.76
N GLN A 8 -17.32 -7.21 -4.61
CA GLN A 8 -16.23 -7.34 -5.57
C GLN A 8 -14.87 -7.52 -4.89
N PHE A 9 -14.57 -6.71 -3.86
CA PHE A 9 -13.32 -6.84 -3.11
C PHE A 9 -13.18 -8.19 -2.41
N ASP A 10 -14.26 -8.72 -1.86
CA ASP A 10 -14.27 -10.04 -1.21
C ASP A 10 -14.17 -11.18 -2.23
N GLU A 11 -14.62 -10.95 -3.49
CA GLU A 11 -14.48 -11.94 -4.57
C GLU A 11 -13.10 -11.89 -5.20
N ASP A 12 -12.63 -10.73 -5.64
CA ASP A 12 -11.43 -10.57 -6.45
C ASP A 12 -10.15 -10.30 -5.62
N GLY A 13 -10.31 -9.73 -4.42
CA GLY A 13 -9.20 -9.32 -3.56
C GLY A 13 -8.63 -7.94 -3.88
N PHE A 14 -9.21 -7.22 -4.83
CA PHE A 14 -8.81 -5.86 -5.19
C PHE A 14 -9.94 -5.03 -5.80
N LEU A 15 -9.74 -3.71 -5.79
CA LEU A 15 -10.59 -2.73 -6.48
C LEU A 15 -9.69 -1.72 -7.19
N LEU A 16 -10.04 -1.37 -8.42
CA LEU A 16 -9.46 -0.22 -9.11
C LEU A 16 -10.34 1.01 -8.84
N ILE A 17 -9.72 2.10 -8.41
CA ILE A 17 -10.37 3.38 -8.12
C ILE A 17 -9.83 4.38 -9.13
N PRO A 18 -10.55 4.60 -10.26
CA PRO A 18 -10.08 5.47 -11.31
C PRO A 18 -10.09 6.94 -10.88
N GLY A 19 -9.07 7.70 -11.29
CA GLY A 19 -9.01 9.14 -11.09
C GLY A 19 -9.06 9.59 -9.63
N ALA A 20 -8.58 8.78 -8.71
CA ALA A 20 -8.54 9.11 -7.28
C ALA A 20 -7.67 10.33 -6.98
N LEU A 21 -6.61 10.54 -7.75
CA LEU A 21 -5.78 11.74 -7.72
C LEU A 21 -6.07 12.56 -8.98
N ASN A 22 -6.24 13.86 -8.83
CA ASN A 22 -6.32 14.77 -9.96
C ASN A 22 -4.94 15.07 -10.58
N ALA A 23 -4.89 15.74 -11.71
CA ALA A 23 -3.65 15.99 -12.46
C ALA A 23 -2.62 16.82 -11.67
N GLU A 24 -3.07 17.76 -10.83
CA GLU A 24 -2.20 18.58 -10.00
C GLU A 24 -1.58 17.74 -8.87
N GLU A 25 -2.36 16.87 -8.24
CA GLU A 25 -1.88 15.94 -7.23
C GLU A 25 -0.88 14.95 -7.81
N VAL A 26 -1.17 14.39 -8.97
CA VAL A 26 -0.24 13.51 -9.68
C VAL A 26 1.08 14.22 -9.94
N ALA A 27 1.05 15.44 -10.50
CA ALA A 27 2.27 16.21 -10.79
C ALA A 27 3.07 16.52 -9.50
N ARG A 28 2.38 16.88 -8.42
CA ARG A 28 3.00 17.13 -7.11
C ARG A 28 3.72 15.90 -6.57
N TYR A 29 3.06 14.74 -6.55
CA TYR A 29 3.66 13.52 -6.04
C TYR A 29 4.73 12.95 -6.98
N GLN A 30 4.59 13.14 -8.29
CA GLN A 30 5.65 12.83 -9.24
C GLN A 30 6.92 13.62 -8.91
N ALA A 31 6.80 14.95 -8.74
CA ALA A 31 7.94 15.81 -8.42
C ALA A 31 8.62 15.39 -7.10
N ALA A 32 7.84 15.04 -6.07
CA ALA A 32 8.36 14.57 -4.80
C ALA A 32 9.14 13.24 -4.97
N VAL A 33 8.56 12.28 -5.70
CA VAL A 33 9.21 10.99 -6.00
C VAL A 33 10.45 11.17 -6.87
N ASP A 34 10.43 12.10 -7.81
CA ASP A 34 11.58 12.41 -8.66
C ASP A 34 12.74 12.98 -7.84
N GLY A 35 12.48 13.88 -6.90
CA GLY A 35 13.51 14.39 -5.99
C GLY A 35 14.16 13.28 -5.15
N VAL A 36 13.36 12.33 -4.66
CA VAL A 36 13.88 11.15 -3.94
C VAL A 36 14.71 10.25 -4.86
N TYR A 37 14.25 10.03 -6.08
CA TYR A 37 14.95 9.21 -7.07
C TYR A 37 16.29 9.84 -7.49
N GLU A 38 16.32 11.14 -7.75
CA GLU A 38 17.53 11.89 -8.08
C GLU A 38 18.56 11.84 -6.93
N ASN A 39 18.10 12.01 -5.69
CA ASN A 39 18.98 11.86 -4.53
C ASN A 39 19.55 10.44 -4.42
N ALA A 40 18.73 9.41 -4.62
CA ALA A 40 19.19 8.03 -4.63
C ALA A 40 20.20 7.76 -5.75
N GLN A 41 20.02 8.37 -6.92
CA GLN A 41 20.98 8.28 -8.03
C GLN A 41 22.34 8.89 -7.66
N GLN A 42 22.34 10.06 -7.02
CA GLN A 42 23.56 10.75 -6.60
C GLN A 42 24.31 10.00 -5.48
N THR A 43 23.59 9.33 -4.61
CA THR A 43 24.14 8.62 -3.44
C THR A 43 24.43 7.15 -3.68
N GLY A 44 24.17 6.64 -4.90
CA GLY A 44 24.38 5.22 -5.23
C GLY A 44 23.33 4.29 -4.66
N GLY A 45 22.13 4.79 -4.34
CA GLY A 45 21.01 4.03 -3.75
C GLY A 45 20.16 3.28 -4.77
N LEU A 46 20.48 3.34 -6.07
CA LEU A 46 19.74 2.62 -7.11
C LEU A 46 20.29 1.20 -7.32
N SER A 47 19.42 0.31 -7.81
CA SER A 47 19.86 -1.01 -8.29
C SER A 47 20.77 -0.89 -9.51
N PRO A 48 21.49 -1.96 -9.92
CA PRO A 48 22.29 -1.94 -11.14
C PRO A 48 21.51 -1.56 -12.41
N GLU A 49 20.22 -1.79 -12.41
CA GLU A 49 19.30 -1.45 -13.51
C GLU A 49 18.72 -0.03 -13.39
N GLY A 50 19.16 0.74 -12.40
CA GLY A 50 18.63 2.08 -12.15
C GLY A 50 17.27 2.10 -11.45
N ALA A 51 16.80 1.00 -10.90
CA ALA A 51 15.52 0.98 -10.17
C ALA A 51 15.71 1.43 -8.72
N LEU A 52 14.69 2.10 -8.17
CA LEU A 52 14.59 2.44 -6.76
C LEU A 52 13.47 1.62 -6.11
N HIS A 53 13.78 1.02 -4.98
CA HIS A 53 12.80 0.48 -4.03
C HIS A 53 13.12 1.08 -2.65
N LEU A 54 12.44 2.17 -2.30
CA LEU A 54 12.66 2.89 -1.05
C LEU A 54 11.57 2.54 -0.05
N LEU A 55 11.96 1.89 1.04
CA LEU A 55 11.09 1.63 2.19
C LEU A 55 10.91 2.89 3.05
N SER A 56 9.90 2.89 3.92
CA SER A 56 9.57 4.04 4.76
C SER A 56 9.34 5.30 3.92
N ALA A 57 8.49 5.18 2.89
CA ALA A 57 8.29 6.23 1.89
C ALA A 57 7.89 7.57 2.53
N VAL A 58 6.91 7.57 3.44
CA VAL A 58 6.42 8.81 4.07
C VAL A 58 7.46 9.43 5.01
N PRO A 59 8.15 8.67 5.89
CA PRO A 59 9.28 9.20 6.66
C PRO A 59 10.38 9.85 5.82
N ASN A 60 10.66 9.29 4.64
CA ASN A 60 11.71 9.78 3.73
C ASN A 60 11.22 10.81 2.70
N CYS A 61 9.92 10.95 2.50
CA CYS A 61 9.28 11.89 1.58
C CYS A 61 7.99 12.43 2.21
N PRO A 62 8.09 13.47 3.06
CA PRO A 62 6.96 13.98 3.84
C PRO A 62 5.76 14.47 3.01
N GLU A 63 6.00 14.88 1.77
CA GLU A 63 4.97 15.29 0.82
C GLU A 63 3.93 14.18 0.59
N LEU A 64 4.31 12.92 0.80
CA LEU A 64 3.43 11.77 0.69
C LEU A 64 2.50 11.56 1.90
N ALA A 65 2.68 12.32 2.99
CA ALA A 65 1.83 12.20 4.18
C ALA A 65 0.34 12.43 3.87
N THR A 66 0.04 13.29 2.90
CA THR A 66 -1.34 13.57 2.47
C THR A 66 -2.00 12.42 1.70
N LEU A 67 -1.24 11.40 1.29
CA LEU A 67 -1.79 10.16 0.71
C LEU A 67 -2.36 9.23 1.80
N LEU A 68 -1.92 9.36 3.06
CA LEU A 68 -2.26 8.41 4.11
C LEU A 68 -3.75 8.38 4.43
N ASP A 69 -4.40 9.54 4.39
CA ASP A 69 -5.83 9.71 4.65
C ASP A 69 -6.56 10.37 3.49
N HIS A 70 -6.02 10.21 2.26
CA HIS A 70 -6.57 10.86 1.07
C HIS A 70 -8.07 10.57 0.91
N PRO A 71 -8.93 11.60 0.81
CA PRO A 71 -10.39 11.47 0.94
C PRO A 71 -11.03 10.56 -0.11
N ALA A 72 -10.44 10.45 -1.31
CA ALA A 72 -10.95 9.59 -2.37
C ALA A 72 -10.78 8.09 -2.08
N VAL A 73 -9.82 7.70 -1.23
CA VAL A 73 -9.44 6.28 -1.08
C VAL A 73 -9.41 5.79 0.36
N PHE A 74 -9.23 6.66 1.34
CA PHE A 74 -9.09 6.23 2.73
C PHE A 74 -10.37 5.58 3.28
N GLY A 75 -11.53 5.93 2.71
CA GLY A 75 -12.81 5.28 3.00
C GLY A 75 -12.80 3.77 2.78
N TYR A 76 -12.04 3.27 1.81
CA TYR A 76 -11.89 1.83 1.55
C TYR A 76 -11.08 1.15 2.66
N VAL A 77 -10.06 1.83 3.19
CA VAL A 77 -9.20 1.30 4.25
C VAL A 77 -9.97 1.11 5.55
N TRP A 78 -10.59 2.18 6.07
CA TRP A 78 -11.28 2.07 7.36
C TRP A 78 -12.58 1.27 7.27
N SER A 79 -13.21 1.13 6.11
CA SER A 79 -14.36 0.23 5.94
C SER A 79 -13.98 -1.26 6.06
N ILE A 80 -12.70 -1.60 5.92
CA ILE A 80 -12.18 -2.97 6.11
C ILE A 80 -11.54 -3.13 7.49
N LEU A 81 -10.70 -2.18 7.91
CA LEU A 81 -9.88 -2.31 9.12
C LEU A 81 -10.47 -1.58 10.35
N GLY A 82 -11.52 -0.76 10.13
CA GLY A 82 -12.07 0.07 11.19
C GLY A 82 -11.16 1.25 11.55
N TRP A 83 -11.50 1.92 12.64
CA TRP A 83 -10.79 3.11 13.14
C TRP A 83 -9.44 2.80 13.80
N ASN A 84 -9.26 1.58 14.29
CA ASN A 84 -8.04 1.17 15.01
C ASN A 84 -6.98 0.63 14.06
N ASN A 85 -6.63 1.45 13.07
CA ASN A 85 -5.64 1.13 12.06
C ASN A 85 -4.49 2.13 12.01
N HIS A 86 -3.39 1.73 11.42
CA HIS A 86 -2.23 2.54 11.09
C HIS A 86 -1.52 2.03 9.84
N VAL A 87 -0.58 2.81 9.32
CA VAL A 87 0.31 2.37 8.25
C VAL A 87 1.34 1.40 8.82
N TYR A 88 1.32 0.19 8.29
CA TYR A 88 2.29 -0.82 8.63
C TYR A 88 3.61 -0.64 7.89
N HIS A 89 3.50 -0.22 6.63
CA HIS A 89 4.60 -0.19 5.69
C HIS A 89 4.27 0.69 4.49
N SER A 90 5.21 1.52 4.10
CA SER A 90 5.13 2.30 2.87
C SER A 90 6.40 2.14 2.03
N HIS A 91 6.27 2.25 0.70
CA HIS A 91 7.44 2.27 -0.18
C HIS A 91 7.17 3.01 -1.48
N ILE A 92 8.25 3.57 -2.03
CA ILE A 92 8.31 4.14 -3.38
C ILE A 92 8.99 3.12 -4.28
N ASP A 93 8.36 2.84 -5.42
CA ASP A 93 8.95 2.05 -6.49
C ASP A 93 9.10 2.88 -7.76
N VAL A 94 10.34 3.04 -8.24
CA VAL A 94 10.66 3.66 -9.52
C VAL A 94 11.40 2.64 -10.38
N HIS A 95 10.85 2.35 -11.55
CA HIS A 95 11.42 1.36 -12.46
C HIS A 95 11.56 1.94 -13.86
N PRO A 96 12.77 2.30 -14.29
CA PRO A 96 13.03 2.72 -15.66
C PRO A 96 12.83 1.53 -16.63
N LYS A 97 12.88 1.85 -17.93
CA LYS A 97 12.89 0.86 -19.00
C LYS A 97 14.05 -0.12 -18.83
N ILE A 98 13.77 -1.39 -19.13
CA ILE A 98 14.81 -2.39 -19.34
C ILE A 98 14.79 -2.90 -20.78
N ASP A 99 15.95 -3.18 -21.36
CA ASP A 99 16.07 -3.60 -22.75
C ASP A 99 15.92 -5.11 -22.96
N GLN A 100 16.19 -5.88 -21.92
CA GLN A 100 16.18 -7.35 -21.97
C GLN A 100 15.29 -7.91 -20.87
N PRO A 101 14.39 -8.84 -21.18
CA PRO A 101 13.66 -9.56 -20.15
C PRO A 101 14.64 -10.25 -19.21
N LYS A 102 14.40 -10.09 -17.91
CA LYS A 102 15.16 -10.83 -16.91
C LYS A 102 14.44 -12.14 -16.64
N PRO A 103 15.07 -13.29 -16.90
CA PRO A 103 14.51 -14.58 -16.50
C PRO A 103 14.21 -14.54 -14.99
N PHE A 104 13.05 -15.04 -14.57
CA PHE A 104 12.69 -15.27 -13.17
C PHE A 104 12.32 -14.05 -12.31
N TRP A 105 12.04 -12.90 -12.85
CA TRP A 105 11.76 -11.69 -12.06
C TRP A 105 10.31 -11.52 -11.65
N TRP A 106 9.44 -12.40 -12.04
CA TRP A 106 8.09 -12.50 -11.56
C TRP A 106 8.07 -13.14 -10.18
N HIS A 107 8.37 -12.35 -9.17
CA HIS A 107 8.32 -12.82 -7.79
C HIS A 107 6.89 -12.85 -7.29
N TRP A 108 6.16 -13.87 -7.69
CA TRP A 108 4.83 -14.10 -7.18
C TRP A 108 4.86 -14.31 -5.68
N HIS A 109 4.10 -13.49 -4.96
CA HIS A 109 4.05 -13.53 -3.51
C HIS A 109 2.73 -12.98 -2.98
N GLN A 110 2.45 -13.30 -1.73
CA GLN A 110 1.54 -12.57 -0.86
C GLN A 110 2.39 -11.69 0.04
N ASP A 111 1.95 -10.47 0.31
CA ASP A 111 2.58 -9.61 1.30
C ASP A 111 2.46 -10.23 2.70
N GLY A 112 3.40 -9.93 3.59
CA GLY A 112 3.37 -10.41 4.97
C GLY A 112 4.66 -11.05 5.46
N GLY A 113 5.51 -11.55 4.58
CA GLY A 113 6.81 -12.11 4.95
C GLY A 113 6.71 -13.22 5.99
N ARG A 114 7.22 -12.97 7.22
CA ARG A 114 7.19 -13.96 8.31
C ARG A 114 5.79 -14.31 8.77
N GLN A 115 4.86 -13.37 8.80
CA GLN A 115 3.46 -13.64 9.16
C GLN A 115 2.88 -14.80 8.35
N ASN A 116 3.26 -14.88 7.05
CA ASN A 116 2.80 -15.95 6.17
C ASN A 116 3.38 -17.33 6.51
N ARG A 117 4.39 -17.40 7.37
CA ARG A 117 4.98 -18.65 7.85
C ARG A 117 4.53 -19.01 9.27
N GLU A 118 4.19 -18.00 10.06
CA GLU A 118 3.87 -18.15 11.48
C GLU A 118 2.37 -18.32 11.74
N ILE A 119 1.51 -17.88 10.79
CA ILE A 119 0.06 -18.09 10.86
C ILE A 119 -0.29 -19.33 10.02
N GLU A 120 -0.66 -20.41 10.69
CA GLU A 120 -0.84 -21.73 10.08
C GLU A 120 -2.23 -21.95 9.47
N VAL A 121 -3.20 -21.09 9.77
CA VAL A 121 -4.59 -21.23 9.27
C VAL A 121 -4.68 -20.94 7.76
N ASP A 122 -5.52 -21.65 7.04
CA ASP A 122 -5.79 -21.46 5.60
C ASP A 122 -7.30 -21.23 5.35
N PRO A 123 -7.67 -20.11 4.72
CA PRO A 123 -6.83 -18.95 4.40
C PRO A 123 -6.43 -18.18 5.66
N ARG A 124 -5.29 -17.51 5.60
CA ARG A 124 -4.87 -16.60 6.66
C ARG A 124 -5.88 -15.49 6.86
N PRO A 125 -6.05 -14.98 8.08
CA PRO A 125 -6.95 -13.86 8.33
C PRO A 125 -6.50 -12.60 7.58
N ARG A 126 -7.45 -11.75 7.21
CA ARG A 126 -7.18 -10.43 6.64
C ARG A 126 -6.62 -9.52 7.73
N MET A 127 -5.32 -9.34 7.75
CA MET A 127 -4.62 -8.51 8.74
C MET A 127 -4.31 -7.11 8.20
N SER A 128 -4.33 -6.93 6.89
CA SER A 128 -3.91 -5.69 6.25
C SER A 128 -4.43 -5.56 4.82
N VAL A 129 -4.52 -4.30 4.39
CA VAL A 129 -4.87 -3.89 3.03
C VAL A 129 -3.82 -2.91 2.52
N LYS A 130 -3.75 -2.70 1.20
CA LYS A 130 -2.76 -1.85 0.59
C LYS A 130 -3.37 -0.95 -0.48
N LEU A 131 -2.90 0.28 -0.55
CA LEU A 131 -3.15 1.22 -1.64
C LEU A 131 -1.89 1.33 -2.50
N ALA A 132 -2.05 1.27 -3.82
CA ALA A 132 -1.02 1.59 -4.80
C ALA A 132 -1.45 2.83 -5.57
N PHE A 133 -0.76 3.94 -5.36
CA PHE A 133 -0.99 5.21 -6.02
C PHE A 133 -0.12 5.28 -7.27
N TRP A 134 -0.74 5.21 -8.43
CA TRP A 134 -0.04 5.19 -9.70
C TRP A 134 0.25 6.61 -10.18
N LEU A 135 1.53 6.92 -10.34
CA LEU A 135 1.98 8.25 -10.76
C LEU A 135 2.46 8.27 -12.21
N SER A 136 2.53 7.14 -12.89
CA SER A 136 2.94 7.01 -14.28
C SER A 136 1.94 6.20 -15.07
N ASP A 137 1.96 6.37 -16.39
CA ASP A 137 1.08 5.65 -17.31
C ASP A 137 1.50 4.17 -17.45
N VAL A 138 0.68 3.28 -16.92
CA VAL A 138 0.76 1.84 -17.12
C VAL A 138 -0.55 1.29 -17.72
N SER A 139 -1.20 2.09 -18.57
CA SER A 139 -2.46 1.76 -19.23
C SER A 139 -2.34 0.66 -20.30
N GLN A 140 -1.11 0.24 -20.59
CA GLN A 140 -0.81 -0.86 -21.51
C GLN A 140 0.03 -1.92 -20.81
N PRO A 141 -0.10 -3.21 -21.15
CA PRO A 141 0.80 -4.25 -20.71
C PRO A 141 2.27 -3.94 -21.05
N GLY A 142 3.20 -4.45 -20.24
CA GLY A 142 4.64 -4.27 -20.46
C GLY A 142 5.22 -2.94 -19.97
N ARG A 143 4.46 -2.19 -19.18
CA ARG A 143 4.90 -0.92 -18.57
C ARG A 143 5.25 -1.05 -17.07
N GLY A 144 5.65 -2.24 -16.63
CA GLY A 144 5.89 -2.51 -15.22
C GLY A 144 4.62 -2.68 -14.40
N ASN A 145 3.55 -3.15 -15.02
CA ASN A 145 2.25 -3.35 -14.42
C ASN A 145 2.32 -4.26 -13.18
N LEU A 146 1.46 -4.02 -12.21
CA LEU A 146 1.16 -5.03 -11.21
C LEU A 146 0.34 -6.14 -11.88
N THR A 147 0.75 -7.37 -11.65
CA THR A 147 0.02 -8.55 -12.09
C THR A 147 -0.54 -9.26 -10.88
N VAL A 148 -1.81 -9.65 -10.91
CA VAL A 148 -2.52 -10.28 -9.80
C VAL A 148 -3.17 -11.57 -10.28
N VAL A 149 -3.46 -12.47 -9.34
CA VAL A 149 -4.36 -13.60 -9.58
C VAL A 149 -5.67 -13.29 -8.84
N PRO A 150 -6.74 -12.87 -9.52
CA PRO A 150 -8.01 -12.54 -8.88
C PRO A 150 -8.53 -13.69 -8.00
N GLY A 151 -9.06 -13.38 -6.84
CA GLY A 151 -9.59 -14.36 -5.88
C GLY A 151 -8.53 -15.14 -5.09
N SER A 152 -7.25 -15.02 -5.41
CA SER A 152 -6.18 -15.81 -4.80
C SER A 152 -5.87 -15.45 -3.33
N HIS A 153 -6.44 -14.37 -2.81
CA HIS A 153 -6.39 -14.05 -1.38
C HIS A 153 -7.19 -15.04 -0.51
N LYS A 154 -8.03 -15.88 -1.14
CA LYS A 154 -8.82 -16.94 -0.50
C LYS A 154 -8.02 -18.23 -0.27
N THR A 155 -6.74 -18.26 -0.65
CA THR A 155 -5.85 -19.42 -0.44
C THR A 155 -4.44 -18.96 -0.07
N ASN A 156 -3.76 -19.75 0.75
CA ASN A 156 -2.37 -19.48 1.11
C ASN A 156 -1.38 -19.90 0.02
N TRP A 157 -1.80 -20.74 -0.92
CA TRP A 157 -0.90 -21.36 -1.89
C TRP A 157 -1.41 -21.19 -3.32
N LEU A 158 -0.52 -20.82 -4.23
CA LEU A 158 -0.77 -21.01 -5.66
C LEU A 158 -0.32 -22.41 -6.06
N VAL A 159 -1.05 -22.99 -7.02
CA VAL A 159 -0.61 -24.23 -7.69
C VAL A 159 0.55 -23.87 -8.62
N GLY A 160 1.73 -24.32 -8.29
CA GLY A 160 2.95 -24.07 -9.05
C GLY A 160 4.18 -23.96 -8.16
N PRO A 161 5.38 -23.91 -8.70
CA PRO A 161 6.59 -23.97 -7.91
C PRO A 161 7.01 -22.58 -7.42
N PRO A 162 6.92 -22.26 -6.14
CA PRO A 162 7.59 -21.10 -5.58
C PRO A 162 9.02 -21.46 -5.19
N LYS A 163 9.89 -21.74 -6.14
CA LYS A 163 11.31 -21.95 -5.84
C LYS A 163 12.13 -20.83 -6.47
N ARG A 164 12.95 -20.15 -5.66
CA ARG A 164 13.96 -19.24 -6.19
C ARG A 164 14.83 -19.96 -7.23
N GLY A 165 15.05 -19.31 -8.36
CA GLY A 165 15.91 -19.84 -9.42
C GLY A 165 15.24 -20.80 -10.39
N VAL A 166 13.93 -20.99 -10.31
CA VAL A 166 13.15 -21.74 -11.30
C VAL A 166 12.31 -20.78 -12.12
N GLU A 167 12.25 -20.96 -13.42
CA GLU A 167 11.35 -20.19 -14.27
C GLU A 167 9.90 -20.44 -13.88
N TRP A 168 9.20 -19.35 -13.60
CA TRP A 168 7.81 -19.42 -13.23
C TRP A 168 6.98 -19.13 -14.47
N PRO A 169 6.20 -20.09 -14.93
CA PRO A 169 5.11 -19.75 -15.82
C PRO A 169 4.17 -18.81 -15.10
N GLN A 170 3.63 -17.85 -15.81
CA GLN A 170 2.59 -17.00 -15.28
C GLN A 170 1.44 -17.88 -14.76
N PRO A 171 0.98 -17.70 -13.50
CA PRO A 171 -0.12 -18.51 -12.99
C PRO A 171 -1.36 -18.37 -13.86
N GLU A 172 -2.13 -19.45 -13.96
CA GLU A 172 -3.40 -19.44 -14.66
C GLU A 172 -4.33 -18.37 -14.08
N GLY A 173 -5.00 -17.63 -14.95
CA GLY A 173 -5.89 -16.52 -14.53
C GLY A 173 -5.19 -15.24 -14.08
N ALA A 174 -3.87 -15.17 -14.16
CA ALA A 174 -3.15 -13.95 -13.84
C ALA A 174 -3.48 -12.82 -14.80
N VAL A 175 -3.73 -11.62 -14.28
CA VAL A 175 -4.15 -10.42 -14.99
C VAL A 175 -3.18 -9.28 -14.71
N GLN A 176 -2.68 -8.62 -15.76
CA GLN A 176 -1.95 -7.36 -15.61
C GLN A 176 -2.93 -6.21 -15.39
N ILE A 177 -2.75 -5.50 -14.28
CA ILE A 177 -3.56 -4.32 -13.96
C ILE A 177 -3.09 -3.15 -14.81
N THR A 178 -3.98 -2.64 -15.66
CA THR A 178 -3.73 -1.46 -16.49
C THR A 178 -4.39 -0.24 -15.86
N VAL A 179 -3.62 0.82 -15.64
CA VAL A 179 -4.05 2.03 -14.94
C VAL A 179 -3.44 3.29 -15.56
N ASN A 180 -4.13 4.40 -15.40
CA ASN A 180 -3.65 5.73 -15.76
C ASN A 180 -2.99 6.42 -14.56
N PRO A 181 -2.19 7.47 -14.78
CA PRO A 181 -1.72 8.32 -13.69
C PRO A 181 -2.91 8.88 -12.89
N GLY A 182 -2.85 8.75 -11.57
CA GLY A 182 -3.93 9.16 -10.66
C GLY A 182 -4.91 8.06 -10.28
N ASP A 183 -4.88 6.92 -10.96
CA ASP A 183 -5.64 5.75 -10.51
C ASP A 183 -5.00 5.13 -9.27
N VAL A 184 -5.83 4.55 -8.41
CA VAL A 184 -5.37 3.84 -7.21
C VAL A 184 -5.91 2.42 -7.21
N LEU A 185 -5.03 1.47 -6.95
CA LEU A 185 -5.42 0.09 -6.70
C LEU A 185 -5.49 -0.15 -5.19
N PHE A 186 -6.64 -0.53 -4.70
CA PHE A 186 -6.88 -1.00 -3.34
C PHE A 186 -6.89 -2.53 -3.36
N PHE A 187 -6.06 -3.20 -2.53
CA PHE A 187 -5.99 -4.65 -2.55
C PHE A 187 -5.69 -5.29 -1.18
N ASP A 188 -6.18 -6.51 -1.03
CA ASP A 188 -5.87 -7.39 0.08
C ASP A 188 -4.42 -7.86 -0.01
N ARG A 189 -3.63 -7.71 1.05
CA ARG A 189 -2.23 -8.12 1.04
C ARG A 189 -2.02 -9.63 0.88
N ARG A 190 -3.06 -10.43 1.03
CA ARG A 190 -3.04 -11.88 0.74
C ARG A 190 -3.24 -12.18 -0.74
N LEU A 191 -3.57 -11.20 -1.57
CA LEU A 191 -3.67 -11.38 -3.01
C LEU A 191 -2.30 -11.76 -3.57
N TRP A 192 -2.23 -12.88 -4.30
CA TRP A 192 -1.02 -13.24 -5.02
C TRP A 192 -0.77 -12.27 -6.14
N HIS A 193 0.40 -11.66 -6.12
CA HIS A 193 0.78 -10.63 -7.08
C HIS A 193 2.27 -10.65 -7.39
N ALA A 194 2.60 -10.03 -8.51
CA ALA A 194 3.96 -9.79 -8.95
C ALA A 194 4.02 -8.48 -9.74
N ARG A 195 5.21 -7.95 -9.93
CA ARG A 195 5.46 -6.82 -10.83
C ARG A 195 5.98 -7.35 -12.16
N SER A 196 5.42 -6.88 -13.28
CA SER A 196 6.00 -7.12 -14.60
C SER A 196 7.19 -6.21 -14.88
N ASP A 197 8.01 -6.59 -15.85
CA ASP A 197 9.07 -5.75 -16.36
C ASP A 197 8.52 -4.53 -17.12
N ASN A 198 9.31 -3.46 -17.14
CA ASN A 198 8.98 -2.24 -17.87
C ASN A 198 9.79 -2.16 -19.16
N TYR A 199 9.13 -2.38 -20.30
CA TYR A 199 9.70 -2.26 -21.64
C TYR A 199 9.33 -0.96 -22.34
N SER A 200 8.54 -0.10 -21.69
CA SER A 200 8.10 1.18 -22.25
C SER A 200 9.18 2.25 -22.14
N ASP A 201 9.02 3.32 -22.91
CA ASP A 201 9.91 4.48 -22.82
C ASP A 201 9.60 5.38 -21.59
N PHE A 202 8.61 5.01 -20.77
CA PHE A 202 8.25 5.71 -19.55
C PHE A 202 8.90 5.06 -18.33
N THR A 203 9.38 5.87 -17.40
CA THR A 203 9.76 5.38 -16.07
C THR A 203 8.51 5.15 -15.23
N ARG A 204 8.31 3.92 -14.79
CA ARG A 204 7.21 3.56 -13.89
C ARG A 204 7.45 4.14 -12.50
N LYS A 205 6.44 4.82 -11.96
CA LYS A 205 6.46 5.39 -10.60
C LYS A 205 5.17 5.02 -9.88
N VAL A 206 5.30 4.47 -8.68
CA VAL A 206 4.16 4.12 -7.82
C VAL A 206 4.55 4.26 -6.36
N VAL A 207 3.61 4.72 -5.54
CA VAL A 207 3.72 4.76 -4.08
C VAL A 207 2.76 3.74 -3.50
N PHE A 208 3.28 2.88 -2.64
CA PHE A 208 2.49 1.90 -1.91
C PHE A 208 2.36 2.27 -0.45
N VAL A 209 1.14 2.18 0.07
CA VAL A 209 0.85 2.38 1.49
C VAL A 209 0.04 1.19 2.00
N GLY A 210 0.62 0.43 2.92
CA GLY A 210 0.00 -0.74 3.54
C GLY A 210 -0.51 -0.43 4.92
N TYR A 211 -1.79 -0.70 5.17
CA TYR A 211 -2.48 -0.45 6.45
C TYR A 211 -2.74 -1.76 7.16
N THR A 212 -2.71 -1.70 8.50
CA THR A 212 -2.97 -2.83 9.37
C THR A 212 -3.59 -2.37 10.68
N TYR A 213 -3.97 -3.30 11.54
CA TYR A 213 -4.43 -2.99 12.89
C TYR A 213 -3.30 -2.43 13.75
N ARG A 214 -3.60 -1.46 14.62
CA ARG A 214 -2.59 -0.79 15.47
C ARG A 214 -1.86 -1.71 16.45
N TRP A 215 -2.37 -2.87 16.74
CA TRP A 215 -1.69 -3.87 17.58
C TRP A 215 -0.61 -4.68 16.82
N ILE A 216 -0.46 -4.48 15.51
CA ILE A 216 0.64 -5.04 14.71
C ILE A 216 1.76 -4.00 14.63
N ALA A 217 2.99 -4.42 14.89
CA ALA A 217 4.15 -3.53 14.87
C ALA A 217 4.38 -2.88 13.50
N ILE A 218 4.69 -1.59 13.49
CA ILE A 218 5.05 -0.83 12.30
C ILE A 218 6.43 -1.29 11.80
N ARG A 219 6.59 -1.37 10.48
CA ARG A 219 7.87 -1.64 9.83
C ARG A 219 8.61 -0.39 9.41
N ASP A 220 7.88 0.68 9.13
CA ASP A 220 8.48 1.95 8.72
C ASP A 220 9.24 2.60 9.88
N GLU A 221 10.23 3.41 9.54
CA GLU A 221 11.05 4.16 10.50
C GLU A 221 10.27 5.39 10.99
N VAL A 222 9.51 5.22 12.06
CA VAL A 222 8.58 6.25 12.55
C VAL A 222 8.98 6.85 13.90
N ALA A 223 9.96 6.29 14.60
CA ALA A 223 10.29 6.67 15.99
C ALA A 223 10.65 8.15 16.14
N ASP A 224 11.45 8.69 15.20
CA ASP A 224 11.97 10.05 15.26
C ASP A 224 11.08 11.08 14.54
N LEU A 225 9.89 10.68 14.07
CA LEU A 225 9.01 11.57 13.31
C LEU A 225 8.54 12.80 14.11
N PRO A 226 8.25 12.70 15.41
CA PRO A 226 7.90 13.89 16.22
C PRO A 226 8.97 14.97 16.26
N GLU A 227 10.22 14.63 16.00
CA GLU A 227 11.35 15.56 15.97
C GLU A 227 11.52 16.25 14.61
N LYS A 228 10.82 15.80 13.58
CA LYS A 228 10.93 16.35 12.22
C LYS A 228 10.20 17.68 12.09
N PRO A 229 10.77 18.69 11.39
CA PRO A 229 10.16 20.01 11.24
C PRO A 229 8.73 19.97 10.67
N TRP A 230 8.43 19.03 9.79
CA TRP A 230 7.13 18.88 9.14
C TRP A 230 6.08 18.20 10.01
N TRP A 231 6.45 17.57 11.12
CA TRP A 231 5.54 16.80 11.97
C TRP A 231 4.31 17.59 12.44
N ASN A 232 4.49 18.86 12.74
CA ASN A 232 3.41 19.73 13.20
C ASN A 232 2.51 20.23 12.07
N THR A 233 2.84 19.95 10.81
CA THR A 233 2.02 20.35 9.65
C THR A 233 1.00 19.29 9.25
N ILE A 234 1.15 18.04 9.72
CA ILE A 234 0.23 16.95 9.43
C ILE A 234 -0.91 16.84 10.44
N THR A 235 -2.01 16.23 10.03
CA THR A 235 -3.22 16.11 10.84
C THR A 235 -3.06 15.11 12.00
N PRO A 236 -3.90 15.18 13.04
CA PRO A 236 -3.91 14.14 14.09
C PRO A 236 -4.19 12.74 13.55
N VAL A 237 -5.03 12.61 12.50
CA VAL A 237 -5.28 11.30 11.84
C VAL A 237 -4.02 10.82 11.16
N GLN A 238 -3.30 11.67 10.42
CA GLN A 238 -2.03 11.29 9.79
C GLN A 238 -0.97 10.89 10.82
N ARG A 239 -0.91 11.56 11.97
CA ARG A 239 -0.02 11.16 13.08
C ARG A 239 -0.40 9.79 13.63
N GLN A 240 -1.69 9.51 13.84
CA GLN A 240 -2.15 8.17 14.21
C GLN A 240 -1.72 7.13 13.17
N LEU A 241 -1.90 7.42 11.89
CA LEU A 241 -1.52 6.52 10.80
C LEU A 241 0.00 6.27 10.75
N LEU A 242 0.80 7.22 11.24
CA LEU A 242 2.25 7.06 11.43
C LEU A 242 2.62 6.51 12.82
N GLY A 243 1.66 5.94 13.55
CA GLY A 243 1.91 5.21 14.79
C GLY A 243 1.86 6.05 16.07
N HIS A 244 1.56 7.35 15.97
CA HIS A 244 1.55 8.25 17.12
C HIS A 244 0.13 8.66 17.48
N VAL A 245 -0.31 8.27 18.66
CA VAL A 245 -1.63 8.59 19.21
C VAL A 245 -1.46 9.41 20.48
N GLY A 246 -2.20 10.53 20.57
CA GLY A 246 -2.13 11.43 21.72
C GLY A 246 -0.84 12.26 21.77
N ASP A 247 -0.50 12.73 22.94
CA ASP A 247 0.66 13.58 23.24
C ASP A 247 1.97 12.83 23.49
N GLY A 248 1.98 11.55 23.20
CA GLY A 248 3.14 10.68 23.41
C GLY A 248 3.33 10.21 24.85
N THR A 249 2.44 10.58 25.78
CA THR A 249 2.51 10.16 27.18
C THR A 249 1.66 8.91 27.46
N GLY A 250 0.93 8.41 26.47
CA GLY A 250 0.05 7.26 26.62
C GLY A 250 0.81 5.93 26.71
N ASP A 251 0.28 5.01 27.47
CA ASP A 251 0.70 3.61 27.43
C ASP A 251 0.38 3.03 26.05
N HIS A 252 1.38 3.04 25.18
CA HIS A 252 1.27 2.57 23.81
C HIS A 252 0.89 1.10 23.70
N SER A 253 1.09 0.31 24.75
CA SER A 253 0.85 -1.13 24.75
C SER A 253 -0.65 -1.47 24.77
N TRP A 254 -1.48 -0.58 25.32
CA TRP A 254 -2.92 -0.77 25.47
C TRP A 254 -3.75 0.37 24.87
N GLY A 255 -3.12 1.32 24.19
CA GLY A 255 -3.73 2.54 23.63
C GLY A 255 -4.70 2.30 22.45
N HIS A 256 -5.57 1.32 22.57
CA HIS A 256 -6.57 0.99 21.54
C HIS A 256 -7.98 1.44 21.94
N PHE A 257 -8.06 2.49 22.76
CA PHE A 257 -9.34 3.03 23.20
C PHE A 257 -9.86 4.02 22.19
N PRO A 258 -11.17 3.97 21.87
CA PRO A 258 -11.80 4.89 20.93
C PRO A 258 -11.57 6.36 21.29
N GLU A 259 -11.68 6.70 22.58
CA GLU A 259 -11.60 8.07 23.09
C GLU A 259 -10.25 8.75 22.84
N THR A 260 -9.19 7.97 22.70
CA THR A 260 -7.83 8.48 22.47
C THR A 260 -7.39 8.40 21.00
N THR A 261 -8.28 7.92 20.12
CA THR A 261 -7.94 7.64 18.73
C THR A 261 -8.50 8.71 17.80
N PRO A 262 -7.67 9.57 17.19
CA PRO A 262 -8.12 10.67 16.32
C PRO A 262 -9.08 10.23 15.21
N LEU A 263 -8.79 9.13 14.55
CA LEU A 263 -9.65 8.60 13.49
C LEU A 263 -11.04 8.21 14.02
N TYR A 264 -11.14 7.64 15.21
CA TYR A 264 -12.45 7.36 15.82
C TYR A 264 -13.27 8.64 15.97
N GLY A 265 -12.68 9.68 16.54
CA GLY A 265 -13.33 10.98 16.72
C GLY A 265 -13.77 11.58 15.38
N GLU A 266 -12.94 11.51 14.37
CA GLU A 266 -13.26 11.99 13.02
C GLU A 266 -14.44 11.23 12.39
N LEU A 267 -14.45 9.91 12.44
CA LEU A 267 -15.53 9.08 11.90
C LEU A 267 -16.83 9.27 12.70
N ALA A 268 -16.72 9.39 14.03
CA ALA A 268 -17.88 9.65 14.91
C ALA A 268 -18.53 10.99 14.57
N SER A 269 -17.73 12.05 14.38
CA SER A 269 -18.22 13.39 14.04
C SER A 269 -18.96 13.45 12.70
N ARG A 270 -18.63 12.55 11.80
CA ARG A 270 -19.28 12.41 10.49
C ARG A 270 -20.47 11.44 10.49
N GLY A 271 -20.81 10.82 11.62
CA GLY A 271 -21.86 9.79 11.70
C GLY A 271 -21.54 8.51 10.92
N LEU A 272 -20.27 8.20 10.76
CA LEU A 272 -19.77 7.02 10.00
C LEU A 272 -19.45 5.84 10.92
N LEU A 273 -19.64 5.98 12.23
CA LEU A 273 -19.52 4.90 13.20
C LEU A 273 -20.91 4.46 13.64
N ASP A 274 -21.13 3.16 13.63
CA ASP A 274 -22.20 2.57 14.42
C ASP A 274 -21.65 2.30 15.83
N PRO A 275 -22.15 2.97 16.88
CA PRO A 275 -21.66 2.75 18.23
C PRO A 275 -21.94 1.35 18.77
N GLU A 276 -22.94 0.64 18.24
CA GLU A 276 -23.26 -0.73 18.63
C GLU A 276 -22.51 -1.77 17.77
N HIS A 277 -22.13 -1.39 16.57
CA HIS A 277 -21.39 -2.23 15.63
C HIS A 277 -20.20 -1.45 15.09
N PRO A 278 -19.06 -1.46 15.77
CA PRO A 278 -17.86 -0.84 15.23
C PRO A 278 -17.57 -1.39 13.83
N PRO A 279 -17.00 -0.57 12.92
CA PRO A 279 -16.90 -0.87 11.47
C PRO A 279 -16.00 -2.08 11.13
N LEU A 280 -15.94 -3.03 11.99
CA LEU A 280 -15.23 -4.30 11.82
C LEU A 280 -16.09 -5.38 11.18
N ILE A 281 -17.36 -5.10 10.98
CA ILE A 281 -18.28 -6.14 10.52
C ILE A 281 -19.13 -5.57 9.39
N PRO A 282 -19.08 -6.22 8.23
CA PRO A 282 -19.94 -5.89 7.10
C PRO A 282 -21.41 -6.16 7.43
#